data_be5164d69ad825868a7ebec3ad4ab6bb
#
_entry.id   be5164d69ad825868a7ebec3ad4ab6bb
#
_cell.length_a   1.000
_cell.length_b   1.000
_cell.length_c   1.000
_cell.angle_alpha   90.00
_cell.angle_beta   90.00
_cell.angle_gamma   90.00
#
_symmetry.space_group_name_H-M   'P 1'
#
loop_
_entity.id
_entity.type
_entity.pdbx_description
1 polymer ?
#
loop_
_entity_poly.entity_id
_entity_poly.type
_entity_poly.pdbx_seq_one_letter_code
_entity_poly.pdbx_strand_id
1 'polypeptide(L)'
;MFGVPSAMHTMSFRVPTDLSESAAEDLLRSSVAGGHDRAPTATRTDLRDGHLVLSRELGESGPVYVPWPVPRAGRLVTPTTTLMFRDRPYELVGELARGKVNQVRNQYADWLSGGLAPAPDVDAALTRATHVFGSALLEESADAADRQADESLAIAHEAADRLIRRYEDQVFQLRHQRQPKLDTALGCRLAAVPPKGIDDAFRLAFNAACMPLTWRSIEPTESSYRWAEADAAVNWAVSRNLRVSAGPLIDFSTNGLPDYVLKLRGEPLSFKSLMCDYVETVVSRYRGKVSRWLITAGANGSDVLSIGEEDLIRLTAMAADAAWQIDSSLQLVFGLSQPWGDYLARSGFEYSPFVFADTLLRSGLPFAGVEVEWYLGTSPRGSYCRDLLGASQVLDLFGVLGVPVQVSLGYPSAAGPDAQSDPAEAVAGGGRWRDATAGAQADWAAAFASLALCKSYVSGVFWDHLTDATPHRVPHGGLIDARGQLKPAFDRLRALRETHLK
;
A
#
# COMPACT_ATOMS: atom_id res chain seq x y z
N MET A 1 21.16 -30.24 17.09
CA MET A 1 20.40 -29.98 18.33
C MET A 1 18.94 -30.02 17.94
N PHE A 2 18.18 -31.00 18.39
CA PHE A 2 16.73 -31.04 18.19
C PHE A 2 16.15 -30.01 19.15
N GLY A 3 15.64 -28.87 18.59
CA GLY A 3 14.97 -27.86 19.37
C GLY A 3 13.73 -28.46 20.04
N VAL A 4 13.54 -28.20 21.31
CA VAL A 4 12.26 -28.42 22.02
C VAL A 4 11.19 -27.72 21.20
N PRO A 5 10.07 -28.38 20.83
CA PRO A 5 8.99 -27.70 20.13
C PRO A 5 8.57 -26.49 20.97
N SER A 6 8.69 -25.30 20.42
CA SER A 6 8.26 -24.07 21.06
C SER A 6 6.75 -24.20 21.36
N ALA A 7 6.36 -23.87 22.58
CA ALA A 7 4.95 -23.95 22.97
C ALA A 7 4.15 -22.95 22.12
N MET A 8 3.18 -23.46 21.36
CA MET A 8 2.27 -22.61 20.58
C MET A 8 1.34 -21.84 21.52
N HIS A 9 1.38 -20.53 21.47
CA HIS A 9 0.45 -19.65 22.17
C HIS A 9 -0.80 -19.44 21.33
N THR A 10 -1.97 -19.55 21.94
CA THR A 10 -3.26 -19.53 21.24
C THR A 10 -4.17 -18.46 21.82
N MET A 11 -4.81 -17.68 20.94
CA MET A 11 -5.95 -16.82 21.24
C MET A 11 -7.17 -17.36 20.50
N SER A 12 -8.32 -17.36 21.16
CA SER A 12 -9.58 -17.72 20.52
C SER A 12 -10.60 -16.58 20.64
N PHE A 13 -11.43 -16.44 19.62
CA PHE A 13 -12.48 -15.42 19.53
C PHE A 13 -13.78 -16.11 19.15
N ARG A 14 -14.84 -15.88 19.93
CA ARG A 14 -16.19 -16.25 19.49
C ARG A 14 -16.56 -15.37 18.29
N VAL A 15 -17.06 -15.99 17.23
CA VAL A 15 -17.56 -15.28 16.04
C VAL A 15 -19.09 -15.34 16.00
N PRO A 16 -19.77 -14.34 15.39
CA PRO A 16 -21.22 -14.37 15.19
C PRO A 16 -21.67 -15.61 14.40
N THR A 17 -22.86 -16.11 14.70
CA THR A 17 -23.42 -17.31 14.07
C THR A 17 -23.98 -17.07 12.67
N ASP A 18 -24.28 -15.82 12.32
CA ASP A 18 -24.84 -15.38 11.05
C ASP A 18 -23.80 -14.84 10.04
N LEU A 19 -22.52 -15.18 10.26
CA LEU A 19 -21.43 -14.74 9.40
C LEU A 19 -21.56 -15.35 7.99
N SER A 20 -21.45 -14.51 6.93
CA SER A 20 -21.47 -15.02 5.56
C SER A 20 -20.23 -15.86 5.25
N GLU A 21 -20.34 -16.80 4.30
CA GLU A 21 -19.22 -17.65 3.88
C GLU A 21 -17.98 -16.81 3.46
N SER A 22 -18.18 -15.76 2.68
CA SER A 22 -17.08 -14.86 2.27
C SER A 22 -16.43 -14.10 3.42
N ALA A 23 -17.20 -13.75 4.46
CA ALA A 23 -16.64 -13.13 5.66
C ALA A 23 -15.88 -14.16 6.51
N ALA A 24 -16.37 -15.41 6.58
CA ALA A 24 -15.66 -16.50 7.24
C ALA A 24 -14.31 -16.83 6.58
N GLU A 25 -14.26 -16.83 5.23
CA GLU A 25 -13.01 -16.98 4.49
C GLU A 25 -12.02 -15.85 4.79
N ASP A 26 -12.52 -14.60 4.88
CA ASP A 26 -11.68 -13.46 5.20
C ASP A 26 -11.07 -13.55 6.60
N LEU A 27 -11.81 -14.09 7.58
CA LEU A 27 -11.31 -14.29 8.94
C LEU A 27 -10.03 -15.15 8.96
N LEU A 28 -9.88 -16.09 8.02
CA LEU A 28 -8.66 -16.90 7.89
C LEU A 28 -7.43 -16.07 7.55
N ARG A 29 -7.62 -14.81 7.13
CA ARG A 29 -6.55 -13.85 6.85
C ARG A 29 -6.16 -13.00 8.06
N SER A 30 -6.77 -13.24 9.21
CA SER A 30 -6.42 -12.55 10.46
C SER A 30 -5.00 -12.89 10.91
N SER A 31 -4.37 -11.96 11.59
CA SER A 31 -3.00 -12.10 12.09
C SER A 31 -2.80 -11.35 13.39
N VAL A 32 -1.83 -11.80 14.19
CA VAL A 32 -1.38 -11.08 15.38
C VAL A 32 -0.20 -10.20 15.00
N ALA A 33 -0.26 -8.93 15.35
CA ALA A 33 0.85 -8.01 15.14
C ALA A 33 1.78 -7.92 16.35
N GLY A 34 3.02 -7.52 16.09
CA GLY A 34 4.06 -7.35 17.10
C GLY A 34 5.00 -6.19 16.77
N GLY A 35 5.99 -6.00 17.63
CA GLY A 35 7.01 -4.96 17.41
C GLY A 35 6.49 -3.51 17.53
N HIS A 36 7.38 -2.57 17.33
CA HIS A 36 7.07 -1.13 17.39
C HIS A 36 6.33 -0.63 16.14
N ASP A 37 6.56 -1.26 15.00
CA ASP A 37 5.92 -0.98 13.71
C ASP A 37 4.56 -1.66 13.57
N ARG A 38 4.18 -2.50 14.54
CA ARG A 38 2.91 -3.25 14.56
C ARG A 38 2.69 -4.09 13.30
N ALA A 39 3.77 -4.60 12.72
CA ALA A 39 3.67 -5.50 11.58
C ALA A 39 3.09 -6.87 12.00
N PRO A 40 2.34 -7.55 11.14
CA PRO A 40 1.94 -8.93 11.36
C PRO A 40 3.13 -9.83 11.63
N THR A 41 2.93 -10.84 12.43
CA THR A 41 3.91 -11.91 12.68
C THR A 41 3.36 -13.24 12.20
N ALA A 42 4.21 -14.21 11.97
CA ALA A 42 3.80 -15.55 11.55
C ALA A 42 2.67 -16.08 12.45
N THR A 43 1.49 -16.24 11.88
CA THR A 43 0.25 -16.57 12.59
C THR A 43 -0.48 -17.70 11.84
N ARG A 44 -0.69 -18.81 12.51
CA ARG A 44 -1.60 -19.85 12.01
C ARG A 44 -3.02 -19.49 12.44
N THR A 45 -3.92 -19.43 11.48
CA THR A 45 -5.32 -19.06 11.68
C THR A 45 -6.22 -20.21 11.27
N ASP A 46 -7.23 -20.49 12.11
CA ASP A 46 -8.20 -21.56 11.91
C ASP A 46 -9.59 -21.07 12.34
N LEU A 47 -10.65 -21.58 11.71
CA LEU A 47 -12.03 -21.30 12.07
C LEU A 47 -12.71 -22.64 12.40
N ARG A 48 -12.99 -22.90 13.67
CA ARG A 48 -13.57 -24.16 14.14
C ARG A 48 -14.53 -23.95 15.31
N ASP A 49 -15.59 -24.71 15.34
CA ASP A 49 -16.57 -24.73 16.42
C ASP A 49 -17.09 -23.32 16.81
N GLY A 50 -17.33 -22.44 15.80
CA GLY A 50 -17.79 -21.08 16.03
C GLY A 50 -16.73 -20.13 16.61
N HIS A 51 -15.45 -20.51 16.53
CA HIS A 51 -14.33 -19.70 17.04
C HIS A 51 -13.27 -19.48 15.97
N LEU A 52 -12.81 -18.23 15.86
CA LEU A 52 -11.58 -17.88 15.19
C LEU A 52 -10.42 -18.16 16.15
N VAL A 53 -9.50 -19.02 15.75
CA VAL A 53 -8.35 -19.44 16.56
C VAL A 53 -7.06 -18.98 15.88
N LEU A 54 -6.26 -18.21 16.61
CA LEU A 54 -4.96 -17.70 16.16
C LEU A 54 -3.87 -18.30 17.03
N SER A 55 -2.86 -18.88 16.38
CA SER A 55 -1.74 -19.54 17.08
C SER A 55 -0.41 -19.05 16.54
N ARG A 56 0.55 -18.77 17.41
CA ARG A 56 1.92 -18.41 17.06
C ARG A 56 2.94 -18.88 18.10
N GLU A 57 4.21 -18.89 17.74
CA GLU A 57 5.30 -19.29 18.63
C GLU A 57 5.64 -18.24 19.68
N LEU A 58 5.49 -16.94 19.33
CA LEU A 58 5.76 -15.84 20.24
C LEU A 58 4.60 -15.63 21.21
N GLY A 59 4.88 -15.64 22.52
CA GLY A 59 3.89 -15.40 23.59
C GLY A 59 3.62 -13.95 23.93
N GLU A 60 4.11 -13.00 23.14
CA GLU A 60 3.93 -11.56 23.38
C GLU A 60 2.50 -11.11 23.08
N SER A 61 1.96 -10.21 23.91
CA SER A 61 0.69 -9.56 23.64
C SER A 61 0.78 -8.64 22.41
N GLY A 62 -0.31 -8.57 21.63
CA GLY A 62 -0.36 -7.71 20.44
C GLY A 62 -1.78 -7.44 19.99
N PRO A 63 -1.98 -6.44 19.11
CA PRO A 63 -3.25 -6.27 18.44
C PRO A 63 -3.46 -7.39 17.41
N VAL A 64 -4.70 -7.75 17.19
CA VAL A 64 -5.10 -8.67 16.12
C VAL A 64 -5.69 -7.86 14.98
N TYR A 65 -5.19 -8.07 13.78
CA TYR A 65 -5.73 -7.50 12.55
C TYR A 65 -6.72 -8.48 11.93
N VAL A 66 -7.96 -8.04 11.79
CA VAL A 66 -9.06 -8.89 11.32
C VAL A 66 -9.73 -8.22 10.11
N PRO A 67 -9.74 -8.86 8.93
CA PRO A 67 -10.64 -8.44 7.85
C PRO A 67 -12.08 -8.63 8.28
N TRP A 68 -12.85 -7.53 8.38
CA TRP A 68 -14.22 -7.53 8.90
C TRP A 68 -15.18 -6.77 7.98
N PRO A 69 -16.40 -7.28 7.75
CA PRO A 69 -17.42 -6.56 6.98
C PRO A 69 -18.08 -5.48 7.84
N VAL A 70 -17.39 -4.35 8.01
CA VAL A 70 -17.87 -3.22 8.82
C VAL A 70 -19.15 -2.65 8.21
N PRO A 71 -20.27 -2.56 8.97
CA PRO A 71 -21.50 -1.97 8.44
C PRO A 71 -21.27 -0.56 7.88
N ARG A 72 -21.82 -0.27 6.71
CA ARG A 72 -21.66 1.02 5.98
C ARG A 72 -20.23 1.40 5.52
N ALA A 73 -19.19 0.74 6.05
CA ALA A 73 -17.79 1.03 5.69
C ALA A 73 -17.16 -0.02 4.76
N GLY A 74 -17.78 -1.21 4.61
CA GLY A 74 -17.28 -2.27 3.74
C GLY A 74 -16.31 -3.24 4.43
N ARG A 75 -15.59 -4.04 3.64
CA ARG A 75 -14.64 -5.05 4.14
C ARG A 75 -13.30 -4.40 4.41
N LEU A 76 -12.97 -4.18 5.68
CA LEU A 76 -11.76 -3.48 6.11
C LEU A 76 -10.99 -4.32 7.12
N VAL A 77 -9.68 -4.30 7.05
CA VAL A 77 -8.87 -4.82 8.16
C VAL A 77 -9.00 -3.86 9.34
N THR A 78 -9.55 -4.38 10.42
CA THR A 78 -9.81 -3.65 11.65
C THR A 78 -8.93 -4.21 12.78
N PRO A 79 -8.19 -3.37 13.49
CA PRO A 79 -7.36 -3.81 14.60
C PRO A 79 -8.19 -3.94 15.89
N THR A 80 -7.88 -4.95 16.71
CA THR A 80 -8.25 -4.93 18.13
C THR A 80 -7.33 -3.99 18.91
N THR A 81 -7.56 -3.81 20.20
CA THR A 81 -6.51 -3.34 21.12
C THR A 81 -5.46 -4.43 21.30
N THR A 82 -4.36 -4.14 22.00
CA THR A 82 -3.40 -5.15 22.42
C THR A 82 -4.10 -6.20 23.31
N LEU A 83 -4.01 -7.47 22.92
CA LEU A 83 -4.60 -8.60 23.62
C LEU A 83 -3.52 -9.56 24.12
N MET A 84 -3.78 -10.19 25.26
CA MET A 84 -2.92 -11.23 25.83
C MET A 84 -3.42 -12.62 25.42
N PHE A 85 -2.54 -13.60 25.37
CA PHE A 85 -2.93 -15.00 25.26
C PHE A 85 -3.64 -15.44 26.54
N ARG A 86 -4.80 -16.09 26.40
CA ARG A 86 -5.59 -16.62 27.51
C ARG A 86 -6.49 -17.76 27.02
N ASP A 87 -6.89 -18.64 27.95
CA ASP A 87 -7.74 -19.80 27.63
C ASP A 87 -9.18 -19.41 27.31
N ARG A 88 -9.70 -18.37 27.98
CA ARG A 88 -11.10 -17.90 27.75
C ARG A 88 -11.18 -17.15 26.41
N PRO A 89 -12.13 -17.50 25.53
CA PRO A 89 -12.34 -16.77 24.28
C PRO A 89 -12.63 -15.28 24.49
N TYR A 90 -12.27 -14.47 23.53
CA TYR A 90 -12.67 -13.08 23.37
C TYR A 90 -13.93 -12.99 22.54
N GLU A 91 -14.72 -11.94 22.73
CA GLU A 91 -15.85 -11.58 21.88
C GLU A 91 -15.33 -10.79 20.68
N LEU A 92 -15.29 -11.39 19.48
CA LEU A 92 -14.60 -10.81 18.33
C LEU A 92 -15.08 -9.39 18.00
N VAL A 93 -16.38 -9.22 17.80
CA VAL A 93 -16.95 -7.93 17.37
C VAL A 93 -16.76 -6.86 18.44
N GLY A 94 -16.93 -7.25 19.73
CA GLY A 94 -16.65 -6.37 20.87
C GLY A 94 -15.21 -5.89 20.90
N GLU A 95 -14.24 -6.76 20.62
CA GLU A 95 -12.83 -6.40 20.59
C GLU A 95 -12.47 -5.50 19.38
N LEU A 96 -13.10 -5.71 18.22
CA LEU A 96 -12.96 -4.85 17.06
C LEU A 96 -13.52 -3.45 17.33
N ALA A 97 -14.72 -3.36 17.90
CA ALA A 97 -15.33 -2.09 18.29
C ALA A 97 -14.45 -1.34 19.29
N ARG A 98 -13.99 -2.03 20.35
CA ARG A 98 -13.05 -1.47 21.34
C ARG A 98 -11.78 -0.96 20.70
N GLY A 99 -11.20 -1.76 19.79
CA GLY A 99 -9.98 -1.43 19.08
C GLY A 99 -10.12 -0.16 18.26
N LYS A 100 -11.18 -0.08 17.45
CA LYS A 100 -11.42 1.07 16.58
C LYS A 100 -11.75 2.34 17.35
N VAL A 101 -12.61 2.28 18.37
CA VAL A 101 -12.90 3.44 19.23
C VAL A 101 -11.62 3.98 19.87
N ASN A 102 -10.77 3.10 20.41
CA ASN A 102 -9.50 3.51 21.00
C ASN A 102 -8.54 4.09 19.95
N GLN A 103 -8.43 3.49 18.77
CA GLN A 103 -7.59 3.99 17.70
C GLN A 103 -7.95 5.44 17.34
N VAL A 104 -9.24 5.72 17.13
CA VAL A 104 -9.70 7.07 16.76
C VAL A 104 -9.50 8.06 17.90
N ARG A 105 -9.83 7.67 19.14
CA ARG A 105 -9.62 8.54 20.32
C ARG A 105 -8.16 8.92 20.52
N ASN A 106 -7.25 7.95 20.43
CA ASN A 106 -5.83 8.19 20.60
C ASN A 106 -5.32 9.10 19.51
N GLN A 107 -5.64 8.83 18.23
CA GLN A 107 -5.20 9.67 17.13
C GLN A 107 -5.75 11.10 17.22
N TYR A 108 -7.00 11.25 17.63
CA TYR A 108 -7.60 12.58 17.82
C TYR A 108 -6.90 13.34 18.94
N ALA A 109 -6.63 12.68 20.07
CA ALA A 109 -5.90 13.29 21.20
C ALA A 109 -4.47 13.72 20.79
N ASP A 110 -3.77 12.86 20.04
CA ASP A 110 -2.43 13.16 19.54
C ASP A 110 -2.44 14.36 18.59
N TRP A 111 -3.41 14.41 17.66
CA TRP A 111 -3.50 15.53 16.74
C TRP A 111 -3.98 16.82 17.40
N LEU A 112 -4.88 16.77 18.39
CA LEU A 112 -5.22 17.95 19.19
C LEU A 112 -3.98 18.51 19.92
N SER A 113 -3.15 17.62 20.49
CA SER A 113 -1.89 18.01 21.13
C SER A 113 -0.89 18.59 20.12
N GLY A 114 -0.95 18.13 18.88
CA GLY A 114 -0.17 18.65 17.74
C GLY A 114 -0.73 19.92 17.11
N GLY A 115 -1.86 20.45 17.59
CA GLY A 115 -2.45 21.71 17.12
C GLY A 115 -3.61 21.57 16.14
N LEU A 116 -4.21 20.38 15.99
CA LEU A 116 -5.49 20.23 15.29
C LEU A 116 -6.57 21.02 16.07
N ALA A 117 -7.39 21.78 15.35
CA ALA A 117 -8.53 22.45 15.95
C ALA A 117 -9.56 21.45 16.48
N PRO A 118 -10.22 21.73 17.63
CA PRO A 118 -11.31 20.89 18.13
C PRO A 118 -12.40 20.65 17.08
N ALA A 119 -12.87 19.41 16.98
CA ALA A 119 -13.86 18.99 16.00
C ALA A 119 -15.11 18.41 16.69
N PRO A 120 -16.14 19.24 17.00
CA PRO A 120 -17.33 18.82 17.75
C PRO A 120 -18.10 17.67 17.10
N ASP A 121 -18.04 17.55 15.77
CA ASP A 121 -18.66 16.45 15.03
C ASP A 121 -17.91 15.11 15.22
N VAL A 122 -16.59 15.16 15.42
CA VAL A 122 -15.78 13.98 15.80
C VAL A 122 -16.05 13.61 17.25
N ASP A 123 -16.09 14.59 18.17
CA ASP A 123 -16.41 14.38 19.59
C ASP A 123 -17.78 13.72 19.76
N ALA A 124 -18.80 14.23 19.06
CA ALA A 124 -20.16 13.69 19.11
C ALA A 124 -20.22 12.24 18.57
N ALA A 125 -19.50 11.94 17.47
CA ALA A 125 -19.44 10.60 16.89
C ALA A 125 -18.71 9.61 17.84
N LEU A 126 -17.57 10.01 18.42
CA LEU A 126 -16.84 9.20 19.41
C LEU A 126 -17.64 8.95 20.69
N THR A 127 -18.33 9.97 21.19
CA THR A 127 -19.23 9.82 22.35
C THR A 127 -20.30 8.78 22.04
N ARG A 128 -20.96 8.89 20.89
CA ARG A 128 -21.98 7.93 20.45
C ARG A 128 -21.44 6.52 20.31
N ALA A 129 -20.26 6.36 19.63
CA ALA A 129 -19.62 5.05 19.50
C ALA A 129 -19.32 4.43 20.86
N THR A 130 -18.81 5.22 21.81
CA THR A 130 -18.48 4.77 23.17
C THR A 130 -19.74 4.35 23.94
N HIS A 131 -20.85 5.09 23.83
CA HIS A 131 -22.10 4.75 24.44
C HIS A 131 -22.67 3.42 23.92
N VAL A 132 -22.70 3.27 22.59
CA VAL A 132 -23.20 2.04 21.94
C VAL A 132 -22.30 0.85 22.31
N PHE A 133 -20.98 1.04 22.37
CA PHE A 133 -20.05 0.02 22.86
C PHE A 133 -20.34 -0.36 24.32
N GLY A 134 -20.59 0.62 25.20
CA GLY A 134 -20.96 0.38 26.58
C GLY A 134 -22.25 -0.43 26.70
N SER A 135 -23.25 -0.15 25.85
CA SER A 135 -24.50 -0.94 25.80
C SER A 135 -24.25 -2.38 25.37
N ALA A 136 -23.37 -2.59 24.35
CA ALA A 136 -22.99 -3.94 23.90
C ALA A 136 -22.36 -4.79 25.02
N LEU A 137 -21.56 -4.17 25.90
CA LEU A 137 -20.94 -4.87 27.05
C LEU A 137 -21.92 -5.29 28.14
N LEU A 138 -23.08 -4.65 28.23
CA LEU A 138 -24.13 -4.91 29.22
C LEU A 138 -25.23 -5.83 28.68
N GLU A 139 -25.17 -6.16 27.39
CA GLU A 139 -26.16 -6.99 26.70
C GLU A 139 -25.99 -8.47 27.10
N GLU A 140 -27.08 -9.12 27.50
CA GLU A 140 -27.07 -10.53 27.92
C GLU A 140 -27.12 -11.48 26.72
N SER A 141 -27.76 -11.07 25.64
CA SER A 141 -27.82 -11.87 24.40
C SER A 141 -26.57 -11.65 23.56
N ALA A 142 -25.82 -12.71 23.28
CA ALA A 142 -24.61 -12.66 22.49
C ALA A 142 -24.84 -12.05 21.09
N ASP A 143 -25.93 -12.43 20.41
CA ASP A 143 -26.26 -11.89 19.09
C ASP A 143 -26.66 -10.40 19.13
N ALA A 144 -27.31 -9.95 20.22
CA ALA A 144 -27.65 -8.56 20.42
C ALA A 144 -26.39 -7.72 20.75
N ALA A 145 -25.50 -8.27 21.58
CA ALA A 145 -24.20 -7.68 21.86
C ALA A 145 -23.35 -7.49 20.57
N ASP A 146 -23.29 -8.51 19.72
CA ASP A 146 -22.58 -8.44 18.46
C ASP A 146 -23.16 -7.35 17.55
N ARG A 147 -24.50 -7.26 17.41
CA ARG A 147 -25.13 -6.18 16.60
C ARG A 147 -24.83 -4.78 17.13
N GLN A 148 -24.85 -4.60 18.45
CA GLN A 148 -24.51 -3.31 19.07
C GLN A 148 -23.02 -2.99 18.90
N ALA A 149 -22.15 -3.98 19.04
CA ALA A 149 -20.71 -3.81 18.81
C ALA A 149 -20.41 -3.44 17.34
N ASP A 150 -21.08 -4.07 16.37
CA ASP A 150 -20.97 -3.71 14.94
C ASP A 150 -21.47 -2.28 14.67
N GLU A 151 -22.56 -1.85 15.32
CA GLU A 151 -23.03 -0.46 15.19
C GLU A 151 -22.02 0.52 15.81
N SER A 152 -21.45 0.21 16.97
CA SER A 152 -20.35 1.00 17.57
C SER A 152 -19.15 1.09 16.63
N LEU A 153 -18.74 -0.05 16.05
CA LEU A 153 -17.63 -0.13 15.09
C LEU A 153 -17.88 0.74 13.86
N ALA A 154 -19.09 0.69 13.30
CA ALA A 154 -19.45 1.52 12.14
C ALA A 154 -19.41 3.02 12.46
N ILE A 155 -19.91 3.42 13.64
CA ILE A 155 -19.84 4.82 14.09
C ILE A 155 -18.40 5.26 14.32
N ALA A 156 -17.53 4.38 14.84
CA ALA A 156 -16.12 4.68 15.05
C ALA A 156 -15.38 4.85 13.72
N HIS A 157 -15.71 4.07 12.68
CA HIS A 157 -15.18 4.29 11.33
C HIS A 157 -15.67 5.61 10.72
N GLU A 158 -16.93 5.98 10.95
CA GLU A 158 -17.45 7.29 10.53
C GLU A 158 -16.71 8.44 11.24
N ALA A 159 -16.42 8.29 12.55
CA ALA A 159 -15.61 9.25 13.29
C ALA A 159 -14.17 9.36 12.74
N ALA A 160 -13.55 8.23 12.35
CA ALA A 160 -12.25 8.22 11.71
C ALA A 160 -12.26 9.01 10.39
N ASP A 161 -13.27 8.80 9.54
CA ASP A 161 -13.41 9.53 8.28
C ASP A 161 -13.58 11.04 8.47
N ARG A 162 -14.35 11.45 9.49
CA ARG A 162 -14.50 12.86 9.85
C ARG A 162 -13.19 13.45 10.34
N LEU A 163 -12.50 12.72 11.20
CA LEU A 163 -11.20 13.13 11.75
C LEU A 163 -10.17 13.33 10.64
N ILE A 164 -10.08 12.41 9.68
CA ILE A 164 -9.17 12.54 8.53
C ILE A 164 -9.49 13.78 7.72
N ARG A 165 -10.77 14.02 7.39
CA ARG A 165 -11.17 15.23 6.64
C ARG A 165 -10.79 16.53 7.37
N ARG A 166 -11.03 16.60 8.69
CA ARG A 166 -10.62 17.77 9.50
C ARG A 166 -9.11 17.97 9.49
N TYR A 167 -8.38 16.89 9.57
CA TYR A 167 -6.91 16.92 9.49
C TYR A 167 -6.43 17.42 8.12
N GLU A 168 -6.94 16.84 7.02
CA GLU A 168 -6.58 17.25 5.66
C GLU A 168 -6.89 18.73 5.41
N ASP A 169 -8.09 19.18 5.74
CA ASP A 169 -8.54 20.57 5.56
C ASP A 169 -7.59 21.55 6.27
N GLN A 170 -7.25 21.27 7.53
CA GLN A 170 -6.36 22.15 8.31
C GLN A 170 -4.93 22.12 7.79
N VAL A 171 -4.41 20.93 7.45
CA VAL A 171 -3.05 20.80 6.94
C VAL A 171 -2.90 21.47 5.59
N PHE A 172 -3.84 21.28 4.66
CA PHE A 172 -3.82 21.99 3.38
C PHE A 172 -3.91 23.51 3.58
N GLN A 173 -4.78 23.99 4.45
CA GLN A 173 -4.88 25.40 4.76
C GLN A 173 -3.54 25.98 5.24
N LEU A 174 -2.87 25.30 6.17
CA LEU A 174 -1.56 25.74 6.69
C LEU A 174 -0.45 25.68 5.63
N ARG A 175 -0.44 24.64 4.79
CA ARG A 175 0.53 24.50 3.71
C ARG A 175 0.33 25.60 2.65
N HIS A 176 -0.91 25.90 2.28
CA HIS A 176 -1.23 26.93 1.27
C HIS A 176 -0.95 28.36 1.74
N GLN A 177 -0.95 28.61 3.06
CA GLN A 177 -0.47 29.90 3.61
C GLN A 177 1.01 30.14 3.31
N ARG A 178 1.83 29.07 3.25
CA ARG A 178 3.27 29.16 2.96
C ARG A 178 3.55 29.03 1.46
N GLN A 179 2.80 28.20 0.77
CA GLN A 179 2.98 27.88 -0.64
C GLN A 179 1.62 27.71 -1.31
N PRO A 180 1.10 28.74 -2.03
CA PRO A 180 -0.24 28.69 -2.62
C PRO A 180 -0.52 27.50 -3.53
N LYS A 181 0.52 27.00 -4.22
CA LYS A 181 0.49 25.75 -4.96
C LYS A 181 1.68 24.90 -4.55
N LEU A 182 1.40 23.71 -4.07
CA LEU A 182 2.43 22.79 -3.55
C LEU A 182 3.30 22.24 -4.67
N ASP A 183 4.53 21.92 -4.34
CA ASP A 183 5.54 21.40 -5.27
C ASP A 183 5.62 19.87 -5.27
N THR A 184 4.64 19.20 -4.71
CA THR A 184 4.54 17.73 -4.69
C THR A 184 4.26 17.22 -6.11
N ALA A 185 4.91 16.13 -6.50
CA ALA A 185 4.62 15.48 -7.77
C ALA A 185 3.27 14.74 -7.70
N LEU A 186 2.43 14.95 -8.70
CA LEU A 186 1.28 14.09 -9.00
C LEU A 186 1.47 13.53 -10.40
N GLY A 187 1.63 12.23 -10.50
CA GLY A 187 2.01 11.59 -11.75
C GLY A 187 1.26 10.31 -12.05
N CYS A 188 1.57 9.76 -13.20
CA CYS A 188 1.10 8.45 -13.64
C CYS A 188 2.27 7.67 -14.25
N ARG A 189 2.26 6.33 -14.11
CA ARG A 189 3.21 5.47 -14.81
C ARG A 189 2.76 5.27 -16.25
N LEU A 190 3.72 5.40 -17.17
CA LEU A 190 3.52 5.36 -18.62
C LEU A 190 4.41 4.32 -19.24
N ALA A 191 3.88 3.14 -19.56
CA ALA A 191 4.59 2.11 -20.32
C ALA A 191 4.82 2.52 -21.78
N ALA A 192 3.96 3.38 -22.34
CA ALA A 192 4.03 3.91 -23.69
C ALA A 192 3.56 5.37 -23.72
N VAL A 193 3.74 6.04 -24.85
CA VAL A 193 3.18 7.37 -25.10
C VAL A 193 1.64 7.32 -24.94
N PRO A 194 1.04 8.29 -24.22
CA PRO A 194 -0.41 8.34 -24.07
C PRO A 194 -1.14 8.36 -25.43
N PRO A 195 -2.35 7.81 -25.51
CA PRO A 195 -3.15 7.83 -26.73
C PRO A 195 -3.33 9.26 -27.28
N LYS A 196 -3.42 9.40 -28.61
CA LYS A 196 -3.66 10.69 -29.28
C LYS A 196 -4.92 11.37 -28.71
N GLY A 197 -4.85 12.66 -28.47
CA GLY A 197 -5.96 13.46 -27.91
C GLY A 197 -6.00 13.52 -26.38
N ILE A 198 -5.15 12.78 -25.67
CA ILE A 198 -5.06 12.79 -24.20
C ILE A 198 -3.97 13.73 -23.68
N ASP A 199 -3.08 14.22 -24.56
CA ASP A 199 -1.93 15.05 -24.17
C ASP A 199 -2.27 16.23 -23.27
N ASP A 200 -3.24 17.04 -23.65
CA ASP A 200 -3.64 18.22 -22.88
C ASP A 200 -4.34 17.83 -21.58
N ALA A 201 -5.22 16.82 -21.64
CA ALA A 201 -5.87 16.29 -20.45
C ALA A 201 -4.84 15.76 -19.45
N PHE A 202 -3.82 15.01 -19.93
CA PHE A 202 -2.75 14.48 -19.08
C PHE A 202 -1.98 15.62 -18.40
N ARG A 203 -1.60 16.67 -19.14
CA ARG A 203 -0.89 17.83 -18.59
C ARG A 203 -1.72 18.64 -17.60
N LEU A 204 -3.04 18.62 -17.71
CA LEU A 204 -3.94 19.23 -16.73
C LEU A 204 -4.08 18.37 -15.46
N ALA A 205 -4.00 17.05 -15.58
CA ALA A 205 -4.14 16.13 -14.45
C ALA A 205 -2.81 15.85 -13.71
N PHE A 206 -1.67 15.89 -14.42
CA PHE A 206 -0.38 15.45 -13.89
C PHE A 206 0.74 16.45 -14.19
N ASN A 207 1.66 16.64 -13.21
CA ASN A 207 2.88 17.41 -13.35
C ASN A 207 4.14 16.52 -13.42
N ALA A 208 3.95 15.20 -13.34
CA ALA A 208 5.01 14.21 -13.36
C ALA A 208 4.60 12.99 -14.19
N ALA A 209 5.59 12.25 -14.68
CA ALA A 209 5.43 10.96 -15.32
C ALA A 209 6.55 10.00 -14.88
N CYS A 210 6.22 8.73 -14.69
CA CYS A 210 7.17 7.68 -14.36
C CYS A 210 7.16 6.60 -15.45
N MET A 211 8.30 6.29 -16.04
CA MET A 211 8.42 5.27 -17.07
C MET A 211 8.80 3.94 -16.42
N PRO A 212 7.93 2.92 -16.42
CA PRO A 212 8.30 1.60 -15.96
C PRO A 212 9.32 1.00 -16.92
N LEU A 213 10.56 0.94 -16.48
CA LEU A 213 11.66 0.34 -17.22
C LEU A 213 12.06 -0.97 -16.54
N THR A 214 11.11 -1.90 -16.48
CA THR A 214 11.36 -3.21 -15.87
C THR A 214 12.26 -4.07 -16.74
N TRP A 215 13.07 -4.90 -16.13
CA TRP A 215 14.04 -5.73 -16.83
C TRP A 215 13.39 -6.59 -17.94
N ARG A 216 12.29 -7.27 -17.62
CA ARG A 216 11.55 -8.06 -18.63
C ARG A 216 11.07 -7.24 -19.82
N SER A 217 10.63 -6.00 -19.59
CA SER A 217 10.09 -5.16 -20.67
C SER A 217 11.18 -4.66 -21.61
N ILE A 218 12.35 -4.32 -21.05
CA ILE A 218 13.47 -3.73 -21.80
C ILE A 218 14.39 -4.81 -22.38
N GLU A 219 14.71 -5.86 -21.63
CA GLU A 219 15.60 -6.94 -22.05
C GLU A 219 14.95 -8.31 -21.84
N PRO A 220 13.92 -8.66 -22.62
CA PRO A 220 13.20 -9.94 -22.47
C PRO A 220 14.07 -11.17 -22.78
N THR A 221 15.10 -11.00 -23.57
CA THR A 221 16.11 -12.01 -23.91
C THR A 221 17.50 -11.38 -23.69
N GLU A 222 18.43 -12.13 -23.14
CA GLU A 222 19.77 -11.67 -22.82
C GLU A 222 20.42 -10.94 -24.00
N SER A 223 20.94 -9.74 -23.71
CA SER A 223 21.56 -8.81 -24.67
C SER A 223 20.65 -8.32 -25.81
N SER A 224 19.32 -8.53 -25.70
CA SER A 224 18.34 -8.08 -26.70
C SER A 224 17.39 -7.03 -26.12
N TYR A 225 17.67 -5.76 -26.41
CA TYR A 225 16.98 -4.63 -25.82
C TYR A 225 15.87 -4.07 -26.69
N ARG A 226 14.73 -3.72 -26.06
CA ARG A 226 13.54 -3.10 -26.67
C ARG A 226 13.41 -1.64 -26.22
N TRP A 227 14.03 -0.72 -26.93
CA TRP A 227 14.10 0.69 -26.54
C TRP A 227 12.98 1.57 -27.10
N ALA A 228 12.35 1.17 -28.19
CA ALA A 228 11.51 2.08 -28.99
C ALA A 228 10.37 2.73 -28.19
N GLU A 229 9.62 1.95 -27.42
CA GLU A 229 8.49 2.46 -26.63
C GLU A 229 8.98 3.30 -25.44
N ALA A 230 10.01 2.83 -24.75
CA ALA A 230 10.61 3.55 -23.62
C ALA A 230 11.21 4.88 -24.05
N ASP A 231 11.98 4.91 -25.15
CA ASP A 231 12.54 6.14 -25.72
C ASP A 231 11.43 7.13 -26.11
N ALA A 232 10.38 6.65 -26.75
CA ALA A 232 9.24 7.48 -27.15
C ALA A 232 8.54 8.09 -25.93
N ALA A 233 8.29 7.29 -24.88
CA ALA A 233 7.63 7.74 -23.66
C ALA A 233 8.49 8.77 -22.89
N VAL A 234 9.78 8.52 -22.71
CA VAL A 234 10.71 9.46 -22.05
C VAL A 234 10.78 10.77 -22.84
N ASN A 235 11.00 10.72 -24.15
CA ASN A 235 11.07 11.91 -24.99
C ASN A 235 9.75 12.70 -24.99
N TRP A 236 8.62 11.98 -24.99
CA TRP A 236 7.30 12.60 -24.89
C TRP A 236 7.16 13.39 -23.58
N ALA A 237 7.50 12.80 -22.44
CA ALA A 237 7.38 13.47 -21.14
C ALA A 237 8.35 14.67 -21.01
N VAL A 238 9.61 14.52 -21.46
CA VAL A 238 10.61 15.59 -21.47
C VAL A 238 10.13 16.76 -22.33
N SER A 239 9.61 16.48 -23.55
CA SER A 239 9.13 17.55 -24.47
C SER A 239 7.94 18.34 -23.91
N ARG A 240 7.27 17.83 -22.89
CA ARG A 240 6.12 18.46 -22.22
C ARG A 240 6.46 19.10 -20.88
N ASN A 241 7.75 19.18 -20.55
CA ASN A 241 8.25 19.71 -19.27
C ASN A 241 7.65 19.03 -18.03
N LEU A 242 7.33 17.74 -18.13
CA LEU A 242 6.92 16.94 -16.97
C LEU A 242 8.16 16.59 -16.12
N ARG A 243 7.98 16.41 -14.84
CA ARG A 243 9.01 15.80 -13.99
C ARG A 243 9.11 14.32 -14.36
N VAL A 244 10.26 13.92 -14.87
CA VAL A 244 10.46 12.56 -15.36
C VAL A 244 11.18 11.73 -14.32
N SER A 245 10.56 10.64 -13.92
CA SER A 245 11.17 9.55 -13.16
C SER A 245 11.08 8.25 -13.96
N ALA A 246 11.88 7.26 -13.60
CA ALA A 246 11.82 5.95 -14.24
C ALA A 246 12.03 4.81 -13.24
N GLY A 247 11.56 3.63 -13.60
CA GLY A 247 11.60 2.42 -12.80
C GLY A 247 10.18 1.91 -12.42
N PRO A 248 10.10 0.76 -11.68
CA PRO A 248 11.27 0.07 -11.15
C PRO A 248 12.17 -0.49 -12.25
N LEU A 249 13.49 -0.49 -12.00
CA LEU A 249 14.44 -1.18 -12.88
C LEU A 249 14.35 -2.69 -12.62
N ILE A 250 14.39 -3.07 -11.36
CA ILE A 250 14.25 -4.45 -10.90
C ILE A 250 12.92 -4.59 -10.14
N ASP A 251 11.94 -5.13 -10.79
CA ASP A 251 10.69 -5.56 -10.16
C ASP A 251 10.85 -7.04 -9.76
N PHE A 252 10.91 -7.31 -8.46
CA PHE A 252 11.04 -8.66 -7.91
C PHE A 252 9.71 -9.43 -8.00
N SER A 253 9.14 -9.48 -9.20
CA SER A 253 7.98 -10.27 -9.54
C SER A 253 8.25 -11.16 -10.76
N THR A 254 7.44 -12.18 -10.94
CA THR A 254 7.56 -13.08 -12.11
C THR A 254 7.43 -12.34 -13.42
N ASN A 255 6.62 -11.28 -13.46
CA ASN A 255 6.42 -10.44 -14.65
C ASN A 255 7.44 -9.30 -14.76
N GLY A 256 8.20 -9.01 -13.71
CA GLY A 256 9.25 -8.01 -13.70
C GLY A 256 10.60 -8.51 -14.19
N LEU A 257 10.88 -9.80 -13.98
CA LEU A 257 12.16 -10.43 -14.33
C LEU A 257 12.06 -11.27 -15.60
N PRO A 258 13.05 -11.22 -16.52
CA PRO A 258 13.08 -12.03 -17.73
C PRO A 258 13.20 -13.53 -17.42
N ASP A 259 12.73 -14.39 -18.33
CA ASP A 259 12.74 -15.84 -18.12
C ASP A 259 14.15 -16.42 -17.99
N TYR A 260 15.15 -15.84 -18.67
CA TYR A 260 16.54 -16.31 -18.55
C TYR A 260 17.11 -16.00 -17.16
N VAL A 261 16.69 -14.90 -16.53
CA VAL A 261 17.06 -14.50 -15.16
C VAL A 261 16.38 -15.37 -14.13
N LEU A 262 15.10 -15.71 -14.34
CA LEU A 262 14.35 -16.60 -13.46
C LEU A 262 14.96 -18.02 -13.34
N LYS A 263 15.81 -18.42 -14.29
CA LYS A 263 16.57 -19.67 -14.20
C LYS A 263 17.67 -19.65 -13.15
N LEU A 264 18.07 -18.46 -12.67
CA LEU A 264 19.11 -18.26 -11.65
C LEU A 264 18.55 -18.29 -10.21
N ARG A 265 17.38 -18.89 -10.01
CA ARG A 265 16.80 -19.06 -8.66
C ARG A 265 17.78 -19.76 -7.73
N GLY A 266 17.99 -19.20 -6.54
CA GLY A 266 18.97 -19.71 -5.58
C GLY A 266 20.42 -19.37 -5.88
N GLU A 267 20.71 -18.59 -6.93
CA GLU A 267 22.05 -18.19 -7.34
C GLU A 267 22.26 -16.66 -7.27
N PRO A 268 22.33 -16.06 -6.07
CA PRO A 268 22.36 -14.61 -5.92
C PRO A 268 23.58 -13.95 -6.58
N LEU A 269 24.71 -14.63 -6.68
CA LEU A 269 25.92 -14.08 -7.31
C LEU A 269 25.81 -13.97 -8.83
N SER A 270 25.26 -15.01 -9.48
CA SER A 270 24.99 -14.99 -10.92
C SER A 270 23.95 -13.95 -11.30
N PHE A 271 22.89 -13.88 -10.51
CA PHE A 271 21.85 -12.84 -10.65
C PHE A 271 22.41 -11.43 -10.51
N LYS A 272 23.26 -11.19 -9.51
CA LYS A 272 23.90 -9.89 -9.27
C LYS A 272 24.60 -9.33 -10.49
N SER A 273 25.45 -10.14 -11.16
CA SER A 273 26.23 -9.65 -12.32
C SER A 273 25.30 -9.13 -13.41
N LEU A 274 24.33 -9.93 -13.82
CA LEU A 274 23.38 -9.55 -14.87
C LEU A 274 22.52 -8.35 -14.46
N MET A 275 22.13 -8.26 -13.18
CA MET A 275 21.36 -7.15 -12.64
C MET A 275 22.14 -5.83 -12.73
N CYS A 276 23.40 -5.81 -12.32
CA CYS A 276 24.24 -4.61 -12.39
C CYS A 276 24.43 -4.17 -13.84
N ASP A 277 24.75 -5.09 -14.77
CA ASP A 277 24.91 -4.82 -16.18
C ASP A 277 23.63 -4.19 -16.80
N TYR A 278 22.47 -4.72 -16.42
CA TYR A 278 21.17 -4.16 -16.83
C TYR A 278 20.97 -2.74 -16.30
N VAL A 279 21.16 -2.52 -15.00
CA VAL A 279 21.01 -1.21 -14.35
C VAL A 279 21.93 -0.19 -15.00
N GLU A 280 23.21 -0.51 -15.16
CA GLU A 280 24.20 0.37 -15.80
C GLU A 280 23.81 0.73 -17.24
N THR A 281 23.34 -0.23 -18.01
CA THR A 281 22.91 -0.04 -19.40
C THR A 281 21.73 0.93 -19.48
N VAL A 282 20.69 0.72 -18.66
CA VAL A 282 19.47 1.55 -18.69
C VAL A 282 19.73 2.96 -18.18
N VAL A 283 20.43 3.09 -17.04
CA VAL A 283 20.72 4.39 -16.43
C VAL A 283 21.62 5.23 -17.34
N SER A 284 22.65 4.62 -17.95
CA SER A 284 23.53 5.30 -18.93
C SER A 284 22.75 5.83 -20.12
N ARG A 285 21.79 5.05 -20.66
CA ARG A 285 20.98 5.45 -21.81
C ARG A 285 20.16 6.72 -21.57
N TYR A 286 19.59 6.86 -20.37
CA TYR A 286 18.71 7.98 -20.03
C TYR A 286 19.38 9.07 -19.19
N ARG A 287 20.71 9.04 -19.11
CA ARG A 287 21.49 10.07 -18.42
C ARG A 287 21.15 11.46 -18.94
N GLY A 288 20.91 12.41 -18.04
CA GLY A 288 20.51 13.78 -18.37
C GLY A 288 19.04 13.96 -18.77
N LYS A 289 18.25 12.87 -18.93
CA LYS A 289 16.80 12.92 -19.18
C LYS A 289 16.00 12.49 -17.97
N VAL A 290 16.50 11.51 -17.22
CA VAL A 290 15.86 10.98 -16.02
C VAL A 290 16.80 11.24 -14.85
N SER A 291 16.32 11.97 -13.85
CA SER A 291 17.10 12.31 -12.65
C SER A 291 16.66 11.52 -11.42
N ARG A 292 15.47 10.93 -11.43
CA ARG A 292 14.92 10.15 -10.30
C ARG A 292 14.62 8.72 -10.75
N TRP A 293 15.16 7.76 -10.02
CA TRP A 293 15.09 6.35 -10.36
C TRP A 293 14.49 5.52 -9.22
N LEU A 294 13.41 4.82 -9.51
CA LEU A 294 12.94 3.72 -8.68
C LEU A 294 13.77 2.49 -9.03
N ILE A 295 14.70 2.15 -8.16
CA ILE A 295 15.68 1.09 -8.42
C ILE A 295 15.02 -0.28 -8.35
N THR A 296 14.33 -0.56 -7.23
CA THR A 296 13.67 -1.86 -7.01
C THR A 296 12.23 -1.67 -6.58
N ALA A 297 11.39 -2.66 -6.87
CA ALA A 297 10.06 -2.82 -6.29
C ALA A 297 9.84 -4.27 -5.84
N GLY A 298 9.07 -4.46 -4.77
CA GLY A 298 8.65 -5.78 -4.30
C GLY A 298 9.73 -6.63 -3.64
N ALA A 299 10.94 -6.12 -3.43
CA ALA A 299 12.03 -6.88 -2.82
C ALA A 299 11.70 -7.35 -1.38
N ASN A 300 10.96 -6.55 -0.62
CA ASN A 300 10.65 -6.82 0.78
C ASN A 300 9.71 -8.02 1.04
N GLY A 301 9.10 -8.60 0.02
CA GLY A 301 8.16 -9.71 0.19
C GLY A 301 8.20 -10.71 -0.97
N SER A 302 9.30 -10.78 -1.71
CA SER A 302 9.41 -11.62 -2.90
C SER A 302 10.16 -12.92 -2.64
N ASP A 303 9.53 -14.01 -3.05
CA ASP A 303 10.12 -15.36 -3.11
C ASP A 303 10.54 -15.78 -4.53
N VAL A 304 10.40 -14.88 -5.50
CA VAL A 304 10.56 -15.17 -6.95
C VAL A 304 11.93 -15.76 -7.29
N LEU A 305 12.97 -15.36 -6.58
CA LEU A 305 14.33 -15.88 -6.76
C LEU A 305 14.70 -16.99 -5.78
N SER A 306 13.84 -17.33 -4.83
CA SER A 306 14.11 -18.32 -3.78
C SER A 306 15.41 -18.04 -3.00
N ILE A 307 15.63 -16.75 -2.67
CA ILE A 307 16.76 -16.25 -1.88
C ILE A 307 16.24 -15.56 -0.60
N GLY A 308 17.11 -15.46 0.41
CA GLY A 308 16.74 -14.87 1.70
C GLY A 308 16.60 -13.33 1.66
N GLU A 309 15.94 -12.79 2.68
CA GLU A 309 15.69 -11.34 2.81
C GLU A 309 16.97 -10.51 2.85
N GLU A 310 18.02 -11.01 3.52
CA GLU A 310 19.32 -10.34 3.54
C GLU A 310 19.95 -10.23 2.14
N ASP A 311 19.79 -11.23 1.30
CA ASP A 311 20.29 -11.18 -0.07
C ASP A 311 19.46 -10.22 -0.92
N LEU A 312 18.13 -10.15 -0.71
CA LEU A 312 17.25 -9.14 -1.36
C LEU A 312 17.65 -7.71 -0.97
N ILE A 313 17.98 -7.47 0.31
CA ILE A 313 18.51 -6.18 0.77
C ILE A 313 19.85 -5.88 0.09
N ARG A 314 20.78 -6.84 0.08
CA ARG A 314 22.09 -6.67 -0.58
C ARG A 314 21.94 -6.39 -2.07
N LEU A 315 21.10 -7.13 -2.77
CA LEU A 315 20.85 -6.92 -4.21
C LEU A 315 20.24 -5.54 -4.48
N THR A 316 19.30 -5.09 -3.64
CA THR A 316 18.72 -3.74 -3.75
C THR A 316 19.80 -2.67 -3.56
N ALA A 317 20.66 -2.82 -2.56
CA ALA A 317 21.78 -1.92 -2.32
C ALA A 317 22.76 -1.91 -3.50
N MET A 318 23.08 -3.07 -4.07
CA MET A 318 24.01 -3.18 -5.20
C MET A 318 23.45 -2.60 -6.48
N ALA A 319 22.15 -2.78 -6.77
CA ALA A 319 21.48 -2.14 -7.89
C ALA A 319 21.50 -0.60 -7.76
N ALA A 320 21.32 -0.09 -6.54
CA ALA A 320 21.41 1.34 -6.27
C ALA A 320 22.85 1.87 -6.45
N ASP A 321 23.85 1.14 -5.96
CA ASP A 321 25.26 1.51 -6.12
C ASP A 321 25.66 1.52 -7.60
N ALA A 322 25.27 0.51 -8.40
CA ALA A 322 25.51 0.47 -9.83
C ALA A 322 24.94 1.71 -10.54
N ALA A 323 23.72 2.13 -10.20
CA ALA A 323 23.14 3.35 -10.76
C ALA A 323 23.89 4.61 -10.32
N TRP A 324 24.29 4.69 -9.03
CA TRP A 324 24.99 5.84 -8.47
C TRP A 324 26.41 6.02 -9.05
N GLN A 325 27.10 4.94 -9.40
CA GLN A 325 28.39 4.97 -10.05
C GLN A 325 28.32 5.60 -11.47
N ILE A 326 27.19 5.49 -12.15
CA ILE A 326 26.98 6.13 -13.47
C ILE A 326 26.82 7.64 -13.33
N ASP A 327 26.08 8.08 -12.32
CA ASP A 327 25.85 9.50 -12.05
C ASP A 327 25.48 9.72 -10.58
N SER A 328 26.38 10.30 -9.81
CA SER A 328 26.19 10.56 -8.38
C SER A 328 25.18 11.67 -8.07
N SER A 329 24.64 12.36 -9.06
CA SER A 329 23.58 13.36 -8.91
C SER A 329 22.17 12.76 -8.92
N LEU A 330 22.04 11.46 -9.21
CA LEU A 330 20.74 10.77 -9.31
C LEU A 330 20.03 10.69 -7.96
N GLN A 331 18.72 10.84 -8.01
CA GLN A 331 17.82 10.61 -6.89
C GLN A 331 17.37 9.15 -6.90
N LEU A 332 17.97 8.32 -6.06
CA LEU A 332 17.66 6.88 -5.98
C LEU A 332 16.54 6.64 -4.97
N VAL A 333 15.54 5.88 -5.38
CA VAL A 333 14.37 5.48 -4.58
C VAL A 333 14.23 3.97 -4.65
N PHE A 334 13.83 3.32 -3.57
CA PHE A 334 13.44 1.91 -3.57
C PHE A 334 11.97 1.77 -3.17
N GLY A 335 11.30 0.76 -3.73
CA GLY A 335 9.87 0.53 -3.53
C GLY A 335 9.59 -0.60 -2.55
N LEU A 336 8.56 -0.40 -1.75
CA LEU A 336 8.04 -1.35 -0.77
C LEU A 336 6.62 -1.77 -1.13
N SER A 337 6.41 -3.05 -1.31
CA SER A 337 5.09 -3.64 -1.50
C SER A 337 4.45 -3.96 -0.15
N GLN A 338 3.12 -3.98 -0.11
CA GLN A 338 2.34 -4.33 1.08
C GLN A 338 2.84 -3.61 2.35
N PRO A 339 2.76 -2.28 2.44
CA PRO A 339 3.41 -1.48 3.48
C PRO A 339 2.93 -1.79 4.91
N TRP A 340 1.81 -2.51 5.07
CA TRP A 340 1.36 -3.04 6.35
C TRP A 340 1.99 -4.40 6.72
N GLY A 341 2.80 -5.01 5.83
CA GLY A 341 3.46 -6.28 6.08
C GLY A 341 2.53 -7.50 6.07
N ASP A 342 1.39 -7.44 5.36
CA ASP A 342 0.39 -8.52 5.34
C ASP A 342 1.00 -9.89 4.97
N TYR A 343 2.08 -9.91 4.18
CA TYR A 343 2.79 -11.13 3.78
C TYR A 343 3.46 -11.87 4.96
N LEU A 344 3.90 -11.15 5.99
CA LEU A 344 4.63 -11.72 7.13
C LEU A 344 3.80 -12.75 7.92
N ALA A 345 2.49 -12.60 7.90
CA ALA A 345 1.62 -13.54 8.61
C ALA A 345 1.71 -14.98 8.09
N ARG A 346 2.11 -15.18 6.82
CA ARG A 346 2.04 -16.48 6.13
C ARG A 346 3.27 -16.85 5.31
N SER A 347 4.18 -15.90 5.13
CA SER A 347 5.47 -16.15 4.49
C SER A 347 6.50 -16.58 5.52
N GLY A 348 7.64 -17.07 5.06
CA GLY A 348 8.80 -17.30 5.92
C GLY A 348 9.66 -16.06 6.13
N PHE A 349 9.16 -14.87 5.77
CA PHE A 349 9.86 -13.61 5.93
C PHE A 349 9.74 -13.09 7.36
N GLU A 350 10.78 -12.39 7.82
CA GLU A 350 10.87 -11.83 9.17
C GLU A 350 10.97 -10.31 9.18
N TYR A 351 11.46 -9.70 8.07
CA TYR A 351 11.62 -8.25 7.98
C TYR A 351 10.34 -7.57 7.54
N SER A 352 9.80 -6.72 8.40
CA SER A 352 8.70 -5.85 8.00
C SER A 352 9.14 -4.87 6.93
N PRO A 353 8.20 -4.30 6.14
CA PRO A 353 8.53 -3.27 5.17
C PRO A 353 9.29 -2.08 5.79
N PHE A 354 8.96 -1.72 7.03
CA PHE A 354 9.66 -0.67 7.77
C PHE A 354 11.10 -1.06 8.12
N VAL A 355 11.30 -2.27 8.67
CA VAL A 355 12.66 -2.78 9.02
C VAL A 355 13.51 -2.94 7.77
N PHE A 356 12.94 -3.45 6.67
CA PHE A 356 13.61 -3.53 5.38
C PHE A 356 14.09 -2.16 4.89
N ALA A 357 13.21 -1.14 4.97
CA ALA A 357 13.54 0.23 4.58
C ALA A 357 14.63 0.85 5.48
N ASP A 358 14.50 0.73 6.79
CA ASP A 358 15.49 1.25 7.76
C ASP A 358 16.87 0.60 7.52
N THR A 359 16.89 -0.70 7.26
CA THR A 359 18.14 -1.43 6.97
C THR A 359 18.81 -0.93 5.69
N LEU A 360 18.05 -0.70 4.62
CA LEU A 360 18.57 -0.12 3.38
C LEU A 360 19.09 1.30 3.57
N LEU A 361 18.37 2.15 4.27
CA LEU A 361 18.80 3.53 4.53
C LEU A 361 20.08 3.60 5.36
N ARG A 362 20.32 2.62 6.24
CA ARG A 362 21.56 2.48 7.01
C ARG A 362 22.73 1.88 6.21
N SER A 363 22.52 1.43 4.98
CA SER A 363 23.59 0.88 4.13
C SER A 363 24.66 1.90 3.75
N GLY A 364 24.42 3.19 3.99
CA GLY A 364 25.33 4.28 3.63
C GLY A 364 25.16 4.79 2.19
N LEU A 365 24.26 4.20 1.40
CA LEU A 365 23.90 4.68 0.07
C LEU A 365 23.00 5.92 0.15
N PRO A 366 23.15 6.90 -0.76
CA PRO A 366 22.42 8.15 -0.73
C PRO A 366 21.00 8.00 -1.32
N PHE A 367 20.15 7.19 -0.69
CA PHE A 367 18.77 7.11 -1.10
C PHE A 367 18.05 8.45 -0.89
N ALA A 368 17.39 8.93 -1.93
CA ALA A 368 16.65 10.18 -1.95
C ALA A 368 15.18 10.02 -1.49
N GLY A 369 14.77 8.80 -1.19
CA GLY A 369 13.42 8.51 -0.70
C GLY A 369 13.05 7.04 -0.76
N VAL A 370 11.86 6.75 -0.27
CA VAL A 370 11.20 5.44 -0.31
C VAL A 370 9.85 5.58 -1.02
N GLU A 371 9.48 4.59 -1.82
CA GLU A 371 8.15 4.48 -2.41
C GLU A 371 7.35 3.41 -1.67
N VAL A 372 6.11 3.71 -1.29
CA VAL A 372 5.17 2.75 -0.71
C VAL A 372 4.01 2.50 -1.66
N GLU A 373 3.66 1.24 -1.88
CA GLU A 373 2.61 0.82 -2.78
C GLU A 373 1.28 0.67 -2.04
N TRP A 374 0.32 1.54 -2.35
CA TRP A 374 -1.07 1.40 -1.93
C TRP A 374 -1.89 0.77 -3.07
N TYR A 375 -1.64 -0.50 -3.34
CA TYR A 375 -2.45 -1.31 -4.25
C TYR A 375 -3.44 -2.08 -3.41
N LEU A 376 -4.67 -1.53 -3.32
CA LEU A 376 -5.73 -2.09 -2.49
C LEU A 376 -6.82 -2.73 -3.37
N GLY A 377 -7.49 -3.74 -2.82
CA GLY A 377 -8.56 -4.43 -3.54
C GLY A 377 -8.08 -5.44 -4.57
N THR A 378 -6.80 -5.82 -4.56
CA THR A 378 -6.20 -6.88 -5.39
C THR A 378 -5.45 -7.89 -4.52
N SER A 379 -5.26 -9.10 -5.02
CA SER A 379 -4.57 -10.20 -4.33
C SER A 379 -3.84 -11.05 -5.38
N PRO A 380 -2.68 -11.65 -5.07
CA PRO A 380 -2.05 -11.78 -3.74
C PRO A 380 -1.07 -10.67 -3.35
N ARG A 381 -0.57 -9.86 -4.31
CA ARG A 381 0.50 -8.89 -4.06
C ARG A 381 0.00 -7.51 -3.62
N GLY A 382 -1.29 -7.24 -3.74
CA GLY A 382 -1.91 -6.06 -3.15
C GLY A 382 -2.09 -6.21 -1.65
N SER A 383 -2.40 -5.10 -0.98
CA SER A 383 -2.75 -5.08 0.45
C SER A 383 -4.24 -5.24 0.65
N TYR A 384 -4.64 -5.80 1.79
CA TYR A 384 -6.04 -5.77 2.20
C TYR A 384 -6.50 -4.33 2.41
N CYS A 385 -7.79 -4.09 2.11
CA CYS A 385 -8.35 -2.76 2.26
C CYS A 385 -8.23 -2.26 3.70
N ARG A 386 -7.76 -1.03 3.83
CA ARG A 386 -7.65 -0.27 5.07
C ARG A 386 -8.50 1.00 4.95
N ASP A 387 -8.90 1.55 6.08
CA ASP A 387 -9.48 2.89 6.09
C ASP A 387 -8.42 3.98 6.00
N LEU A 388 -8.85 5.20 5.80
CA LEU A 388 -7.95 6.36 5.66
C LEU A 388 -7.11 6.61 6.91
N LEU A 389 -7.64 6.29 8.10
CA LEU A 389 -6.88 6.46 9.34
C LEU A 389 -5.72 5.46 9.42
N GLY A 390 -5.94 4.20 9.07
CA GLY A 390 -4.88 3.20 8.96
C GLY A 390 -3.85 3.55 7.88
N ALA A 391 -4.30 4.13 6.77
CA ALA A 391 -3.42 4.61 5.71
C ALA A 391 -2.57 5.82 6.17
N SER A 392 -3.17 6.76 6.92
CA SER A 392 -2.43 7.87 7.52
C SER A 392 -1.34 7.38 8.47
N GLN A 393 -1.67 6.42 9.33
CA GLN A 393 -0.74 5.90 10.33
C GLN A 393 0.45 5.17 9.69
N VAL A 394 0.24 4.40 8.62
CA VAL A 394 1.36 3.75 7.93
C VAL A 394 2.24 4.76 7.19
N LEU A 395 1.68 5.82 6.62
CA LEU A 395 2.50 6.90 6.07
C LEU A 395 3.33 7.60 7.14
N ASP A 396 2.72 7.92 8.29
CA ASP A 396 3.42 8.55 9.41
C ASP A 396 4.56 7.67 9.93
N LEU A 397 4.38 6.34 9.94
CA LEU A 397 5.44 5.38 10.25
C LEU A 397 6.63 5.51 9.27
N PHE A 398 6.39 5.52 7.96
CA PHE A 398 7.48 5.71 6.98
C PHE A 398 8.06 7.12 7.02
N GLY A 399 7.27 8.12 7.42
CA GLY A 399 7.73 9.50 7.61
C GLY A 399 8.84 9.65 8.66
N VAL A 400 8.92 8.75 9.67
CA VAL A 400 10.00 8.77 10.68
C VAL A 400 11.36 8.32 10.15
N LEU A 401 11.43 7.71 8.95
CA LEU A 401 12.70 7.32 8.33
C LEU A 401 13.58 8.52 7.93
N GLY A 402 13.04 9.74 7.95
CA GLY A 402 13.80 10.97 7.69
C GLY A 402 14.10 11.22 6.20
N VAL A 403 13.54 10.44 5.30
CA VAL A 403 13.64 10.62 3.86
C VAL A 403 12.27 10.86 3.25
N PRO A 404 12.16 11.57 2.10
CA PRO A 404 10.90 11.77 1.41
C PRO A 404 10.20 10.44 1.07
N VAL A 405 8.90 10.40 1.30
CA VAL A 405 8.04 9.27 0.91
C VAL A 405 7.38 9.57 -0.43
N GLN A 406 7.32 8.59 -1.30
CA GLN A 406 6.54 8.56 -2.52
C GLN A 406 5.45 7.51 -2.39
N VAL A 407 4.26 7.76 -2.93
CA VAL A 407 3.14 6.83 -2.84
C VAL A 407 2.70 6.41 -4.23
N SER A 408 2.66 5.12 -4.48
CA SER A 408 2.04 4.55 -5.67
C SER A 408 0.64 4.06 -5.36
N LEU A 409 -0.32 4.48 -6.19
CA LEU A 409 -1.74 4.20 -6.02
C LEU A 409 -2.26 3.25 -7.11
N GLY A 410 -3.01 2.24 -6.70
CA GLY A 410 -3.72 1.36 -7.61
C GLY A 410 -5.00 0.80 -6.98
N TYR A 411 -6.11 0.89 -7.71
CA TYR A 411 -7.41 0.36 -7.28
C TYR A 411 -8.23 -0.06 -8.50
N PRO A 412 -8.90 -1.23 -8.47
CA PRO A 412 -9.69 -1.72 -9.61
C PRO A 412 -10.97 -0.92 -9.83
N SER A 413 -11.36 -0.74 -11.11
CA SER A 413 -12.61 -0.08 -11.52
C SER A 413 -13.70 -1.05 -11.94
N ALA A 414 -13.41 -2.34 -12.01
CA ALA A 414 -14.37 -3.39 -12.34
C ALA A 414 -13.98 -4.69 -11.62
N ALA A 415 -14.96 -5.57 -11.46
CA ALA A 415 -14.75 -6.94 -10.99
C ALA A 415 -14.51 -7.89 -12.20
N GLY A 416 -13.96 -9.06 -11.90
CA GLY A 416 -13.77 -10.13 -12.89
C GLY A 416 -12.40 -10.10 -13.58
N PRO A 417 -12.20 -11.01 -14.54
CA PRO A 417 -10.92 -11.16 -15.23
C PRO A 417 -10.58 -9.93 -16.09
N ASP A 418 -9.30 -9.60 -16.14
CA ASP A 418 -8.74 -8.59 -17.01
C ASP A 418 -7.64 -9.23 -17.87
N ALA A 419 -7.85 -9.27 -19.18
CA ALA A 419 -6.96 -9.97 -20.12
C ALA A 419 -5.56 -9.31 -20.25
N GLN A 420 -5.43 -8.05 -19.85
CA GLN A 420 -4.16 -7.30 -19.89
C GLN A 420 -3.48 -7.23 -18.53
N SER A 421 -4.16 -7.62 -17.46
CA SER A 421 -3.53 -7.63 -16.13
C SER A 421 -2.60 -8.83 -15.93
N ASP A 422 -1.73 -8.72 -14.95
CA ASP A 422 -0.95 -9.85 -14.47
C ASP A 422 -1.91 -11.02 -14.11
N PRO A 423 -1.79 -12.19 -14.74
CA PRO A 423 -2.69 -13.32 -14.46
C PRO A 423 -2.57 -13.86 -13.02
N ALA A 424 -1.51 -13.51 -12.30
CA ALA A 424 -1.38 -13.85 -10.89
C ALA A 424 -2.19 -12.92 -9.96
N GLU A 425 -2.64 -11.76 -10.46
CA GLU A 425 -3.42 -10.81 -9.68
C GLU A 425 -4.92 -10.96 -9.97
N ALA A 426 -5.73 -10.88 -8.93
CA ALA A 426 -7.18 -10.92 -9.02
C ALA A 426 -7.81 -9.76 -8.24
N VAL A 427 -9.00 -9.32 -8.68
CA VAL A 427 -9.79 -8.36 -7.91
C VAL A 427 -10.31 -9.06 -6.66
N ALA A 428 -9.86 -8.60 -5.51
CA ALA A 428 -10.25 -9.14 -4.21
C ALA A 428 -11.48 -8.44 -3.61
N GLY A 429 -11.84 -7.28 -4.18
CA GLY A 429 -12.90 -6.43 -3.66
C GLY A 429 -12.59 -5.87 -2.27
N GLY A 430 -13.54 -5.21 -1.67
CA GLY A 430 -13.46 -4.79 -0.28
C GLY A 430 -13.48 -3.28 -0.07
N GLY A 431 -13.30 -2.90 1.19
CA GLY A 431 -13.32 -1.53 1.63
C GLY A 431 -14.72 -0.90 1.58
N ARG A 432 -14.76 0.40 1.81
CA ARG A 432 -15.96 1.25 1.73
C ARG A 432 -16.61 1.16 0.34
N TRP A 433 -15.79 0.93 -0.63
CA TRP A 433 -16.11 0.80 -2.05
C TRP A 433 -16.30 -0.69 -2.40
N ARG A 434 -17.35 -1.31 -1.84
CA ARG A 434 -17.62 -2.77 -1.92
C ARG A 434 -17.54 -3.35 -3.32
N ASP A 435 -18.11 -2.60 -4.26
CA ASP A 435 -18.17 -3.00 -5.65
C ASP A 435 -17.03 -2.32 -6.41
N ALA A 436 -16.20 -3.09 -7.09
CA ALA A 436 -15.23 -2.55 -8.01
C ALA A 436 -15.98 -1.91 -9.19
N THR A 437 -16.13 -0.60 -9.16
CA THR A 437 -16.77 0.22 -10.19
C THR A 437 -15.90 1.45 -10.49
N ALA A 438 -16.09 2.06 -11.65
CA ALA A 438 -15.37 3.29 -12.01
C ALA A 438 -15.65 4.44 -11.02
N GLY A 439 -16.84 4.50 -10.46
CA GLY A 439 -17.18 5.46 -9.39
C GLY A 439 -16.44 5.17 -8.10
N ALA A 440 -16.39 3.91 -7.67
CA ALA A 440 -15.64 3.48 -6.49
C ALA A 440 -14.14 3.76 -6.64
N GLN A 441 -13.55 3.46 -7.81
CA GLN A 441 -12.16 3.80 -8.11
C GLN A 441 -11.91 5.31 -7.99
N ALA A 442 -12.83 6.13 -8.52
CA ALA A 442 -12.71 7.59 -8.49
C ALA A 442 -12.74 8.16 -7.07
N ASP A 443 -13.68 7.69 -6.25
CA ASP A 443 -13.81 8.14 -4.86
C ASP A 443 -12.62 7.67 -4.01
N TRP A 444 -12.15 6.44 -4.25
CA TRP A 444 -10.94 5.92 -3.61
C TRP A 444 -9.70 6.73 -4.03
N ALA A 445 -9.51 6.96 -5.33
CA ALA A 445 -8.38 7.73 -5.85
C ALA A 445 -8.33 9.15 -5.26
N ALA A 446 -9.48 9.83 -5.19
CA ALA A 446 -9.56 11.15 -4.59
C ALA A 446 -9.18 11.15 -3.12
N ALA A 447 -9.72 10.21 -2.33
CA ALA A 447 -9.51 10.16 -0.89
C ALA A 447 -8.06 9.81 -0.53
N PHE A 448 -7.50 8.76 -1.14
CA PHE A 448 -6.14 8.32 -0.82
C PHE A 448 -5.06 9.25 -1.40
N ALA A 449 -5.28 9.82 -2.59
CA ALA A 449 -4.38 10.83 -3.13
C ALA A 449 -4.39 12.12 -2.31
N SER A 450 -5.56 12.61 -1.87
CA SER A 450 -5.68 13.78 -0.99
C SER A 450 -4.92 13.56 0.32
N LEU A 451 -5.15 12.42 0.99
CA LEU A 451 -4.45 12.05 2.22
C LEU A 451 -2.93 12.03 2.03
N ALA A 452 -2.45 11.42 0.95
CA ALA A 452 -1.01 11.39 0.67
C ALA A 452 -0.47 12.80 0.38
N LEU A 453 -1.15 13.59 -0.45
CA LEU A 453 -0.74 14.94 -0.81
C LEU A 453 -0.74 15.91 0.37
N CYS A 454 -1.59 15.71 1.39
CA CYS A 454 -1.60 16.60 2.55
C CYS A 454 -0.36 16.43 3.44
N LYS A 455 0.30 15.26 3.43
CA LYS A 455 1.50 15.00 4.25
C LYS A 455 2.73 15.74 3.70
N SER A 456 3.42 16.51 4.53
CA SER A 456 4.54 17.38 4.09
C SER A 456 5.79 16.60 3.67
N TYR A 457 5.99 15.41 4.19
CA TYR A 457 7.09 14.50 3.84
C TYR A 457 6.82 13.67 2.58
N VAL A 458 5.60 13.72 2.03
CA VAL A 458 5.28 13.07 0.76
C VAL A 458 5.74 13.95 -0.41
N SER A 459 6.69 13.45 -1.17
CA SER A 459 7.30 14.14 -2.32
C SER A 459 6.59 13.87 -3.63
N GLY A 460 5.82 12.79 -3.73
CA GLY A 460 5.10 12.42 -4.95
C GLY A 460 4.02 11.40 -4.71
N VAL A 461 2.98 11.46 -5.54
CA VAL A 461 1.89 10.49 -5.63
C VAL A 461 1.77 10.07 -7.07
N PHE A 462 1.82 8.77 -7.34
CA PHE A 462 1.80 8.23 -8.70
C PHE A 462 0.69 7.20 -8.85
N TRP A 463 -0.10 7.32 -9.92
CA TRP A 463 -1.04 6.28 -10.31
C TRP A 463 -0.31 5.17 -11.07
N ASP A 464 -0.66 3.91 -10.80
CA ASP A 464 0.09 2.74 -11.27
C ASP A 464 0.21 2.63 -12.79
N HIS A 465 -0.88 2.83 -13.54
CA HIS A 465 -0.84 2.83 -15.00
C HIS A 465 -1.95 3.67 -15.62
N LEU A 466 -1.72 4.14 -16.85
CA LEU A 466 -2.65 5.06 -17.51
C LEU A 466 -3.83 4.34 -18.15
N THR A 467 -3.64 3.20 -18.80
CA THR A 467 -4.67 2.58 -19.64
C THR A 467 -4.77 1.08 -19.44
N ASP A 468 -6.01 0.55 -19.46
CA ASP A 468 -6.29 -0.88 -19.43
C ASP A 468 -6.01 -1.58 -20.80
N ALA A 469 -5.62 -0.85 -21.84
CA ALA A 469 -5.34 -1.40 -23.16
C ALA A 469 -3.94 -2.02 -23.31
N THR A 470 -3.04 -1.81 -22.36
CA THR A 470 -1.66 -2.32 -22.37
C THR A 470 -1.40 -3.19 -21.15
N PRO A 471 -0.41 -4.09 -21.18
CA PRO A 471 -0.08 -4.92 -20.02
C PRO A 471 0.14 -4.11 -18.75
N HIS A 472 -0.48 -4.53 -17.64
CA HIS A 472 -0.43 -3.84 -16.36
C HIS A 472 -0.55 -4.81 -15.17
N ARG A 473 -0.30 -4.32 -13.96
CA ARG A 473 -0.34 -5.12 -12.73
C ARG A 473 -1.72 -5.13 -12.08
N VAL A 474 -2.33 -3.97 -11.89
CA VAL A 474 -3.61 -3.85 -11.15
C VAL A 474 -4.78 -4.09 -12.08
N PRO A 475 -5.54 -5.18 -11.94
CA PRO A 475 -6.67 -5.46 -12.82
C PRO A 475 -7.65 -4.29 -12.89
N HIS A 476 -8.05 -3.89 -14.10
CA HIS A 476 -8.94 -2.76 -14.36
C HIS A 476 -8.51 -1.44 -13.69
N GLY A 477 -7.22 -1.32 -13.37
CA GLY A 477 -6.69 -0.19 -12.57
C GLY A 477 -6.40 1.07 -13.39
N GLY A 478 -6.42 1.03 -14.72
CA GLY A 478 -6.14 2.18 -15.57
C GLY A 478 -7.07 3.37 -15.34
N LEU A 479 -6.60 4.56 -15.69
CA LEU A 479 -7.41 5.79 -15.72
C LEU A 479 -8.14 5.99 -17.05
N ILE A 480 -7.77 5.19 -18.05
CA ILE A 480 -8.41 5.09 -19.36
C ILE A 480 -8.80 3.64 -19.53
N ASP A 481 -10.03 3.38 -19.95
CA ASP A 481 -10.49 2.03 -20.19
C ASP A 481 -9.87 1.42 -21.49
N ALA A 482 -10.11 0.14 -21.73
CA ALA A 482 -9.61 -0.56 -22.93
C ALA A 482 -10.15 -0.01 -24.25
N ARG A 483 -11.20 0.85 -24.22
CA ARG A 483 -11.80 1.52 -25.38
C ARG A 483 -11.24 2.93 -25.59
N GLY A 484 -10.32 3.38 -24.73
CA GLY A 484 -9.73 4.70 -24.81
C GLY A 484 -10.54 5.82 -24.13
N GLN A 485 -11.56 5.47 -23.32
CA GLN A 485 -12.38 6.46 -22.60
C GLN A 485 -11.78 6.77 -21.22
N LEU A 486 -11.71 8.06 -20.89
CA LEU A 486 -11.30 8.51 -19.55
C LEU A 486 -12.28 8.00 -18.49
N LYS A 487 -11.75 7.40 -17.42
CA LYS A 487 -12.54 7.01 -16.26
C LYS A 487 -12.68 8.18 -15.27
N PRO A 488 -13.72 8.22 -14.44
CA PRO A 488 -13.95 9.30 -13.48
C PRO A 488 -12.80 9.57 -12.52
N ALA A 489 -11.97 8.56 -12.23
CA ALA A 489 -10.77 8.72 -11.39
C ALA A 489 -9.77 9.73 -11.96
N PHE A 490 -9.66 9.80 -13.29
CA PHE A 490 -8.81 10.79 -13.96
C PHE A 490 -9.22 12.22 -13.61
N ASP A 491 -10.52 12.51 -13.67
CA ASP A 491 -11.05 13.85 -13.35
C ASP A 491 -10.89 14.18 -11.86
N ARG A 492 -11.00 13.20 -10.97
CA ARG A 492 -10.74 13.39 -9.54
C ARG A 492 -9.29 13.78 -9.27
N LEU A 493 -8.34 13.10 -9.90
CA LEU A 493 -6.92 13.44 -9.76
C LEU A 493 -6.60 14.81 -10.38
N ARG A 494 -7.21 15.14 -11.53
CA ARG A 494 -7.11 16.48 -12.12
C ARG A 494 -7.59 17.57 -11.17
N ALA A 495 -8.75 17.39 -10.54
CA ALA A 495 -9.29 18.36 -9.58
C ALA A 495 -8.36 18.57 -8.38
N LEU A 496 -7.73 17.51 -7.86
CA LEU A 496 -6.72 17.62 -6.79
C LEU A 496 -5.52 18.46 -7.24
N ARG A 497 -5.02 18.21 -8.46
CA ARG A 497 -3.93 19.02 -9.00
C ARG A 497 -4.32 20.48 -9.15
N GLU A 498 -5.44 20.76 -9.78
CA GLU A 498 -5.94 22.13 -9.97
C GLU A 498 -6.10 22.87 -8.65
N THR A 499 -6.54 22.17 -7.60
CA THR A 499 -6.76 22.75 -6.27
C THR A 499 -5.45 22.98 -5.52
N HIS A 500 -4.54 22.00 -5.50
CA HIS A 500 -3.44 21.99 -4.54
C HIS A 500 -2.05 22.15 -5.16
N LEU A 501 -1.82 21.78 -6.43
CA LEU A 501 -0.47 21.63 -6.99
C LEU A 501 -0.14 22.63 -8.10
N LYS A 502 1.17 22.82 -8.36
CA LYS A 502 1.70 23.56 -9.52
C LYS A 502 1.46 22.80 -10.82
#